data_640d5781491bac3d6f05b404123d62bd
#
_entry.id   640d5781491bac3d6f05b404123d62bd
#
_cell.length_a   1.000
_cell.length_b   1.000
_cell.length_c   1.000
_cell.angle_alpha   90.00
_cell.angle_beta   90.00
_cell.angle_gamma   90.00
#
_symmetry.space_group_name_H-M   'P 1'
#
loop_
_entity.id
_entity.type
_entity.pdbx_description
1 polymer ?
#
loop_
_entity_poly.entity_id
_entity_poly.type
_entity_poly.pdbx_seq_one_letter_code
_entity_poly.pdbx_strand_id
1 'polypeptide(L)'
;TGNPSGNLVRSVTPTPSNLTVNQHHSFVELPDDNYKMRKFDPRSGSNPFIVYDYSTPIDDKLEQRFIVRHRLNKKFPDKELSEPIEPIIYYIDNGTPEPVKSALIEGGNWWNQAFESAGYKDAFRIEILPENADPMDVRYNLIQWIHRSTRGWSYGCLLYTSDAADEV
;
A
#
# COMPACT_ATOMS: atom_id res chain seq x y z
N THR A 1 16.31 9.31 -19.27
CA THR A 1 16.18 10.60 -19.95
C THR A 1 14.79 10.68 -20.58
N GLY A 2 13.78 11.11 -19.77
CA GLY A 2 12.43 11.37 -20.26
C GLY A 2 12.46 12.48 -21.32
N ASN A 3 11.58 12.37 -22.32
CA ASN A 3 11.38 13.42 -23.28
C ASN A 3 10.80 14.67 -22.54
N PRO A 4 11.59 15.75 -22.34
CA PRO A 4 11.13 16.93 -21.59
C PRO A 4 9.99 17.68 -22.29
N SER A 5 9.61 17.27 -23.50
CA SER A 5 8.56 17.88 -24.29
C SER A 5 7.18 17.24 -24.12
N GLY A 6 7.00 16.35 -23.14
CA GLY A 6 5.68 15.75 -22.87
C GLY A 6 4.60 16.80 -22.55
N ASN A 7 3.37 16.59 -23.03
CA ASN A 7 2.28 17.55 -22.84
C ASN A 7 2.00 17.88 -21.36
N LEU A 8 2.18 16.92 -20.47
CA LEU A 8 1.99 17.13 -19.02
C LEU A 8 3.07 18.09 -18.45
N VAL A 9 4.32 17.94 -18.86
CA VAL A 9 5.41 18.85 -18.41
C VAL A 9 5.12 20.28 -18.91
N ARG A 10 4.74 20.43 -20.17
CA ARG A 10 4.41 21.75 -20.76
C ARG A 10 3.24 22.44 -20.05
N SER A 11 2.29 21.68 -19.53
CA SER A 11 1.11 22.24 -18.85
C SER A 11 1.36 22.75 -17.44
N VAL A 12 2.45 22.30 -16.80
CA VAL A 12 2.71 22.59 -15.38
C VAL A 12 4.02 23.32 -15.11
N THR A 13 4.87 23.52 -16.14
CA THR A 13 6.16 24.19 -16.01
C THR A 13 6.25 25.45 -16.87
N PRO A 14 6.93 26.51 -16.39
CA PRO A 14 7.16 27.73 -17.19
C PRO A 14 7.99 27.44 -18.44
N THR A 15 8.89 26.48 -18.38
CA THR A 15 9.67 25.98 -19.53
C THR A 15 9.78 24.46 -19.48
N PRO A 16 9.54 23.76 -20.61
CA PRO A 16 9.65 22.31 -20.65
C PRO A 16 11.08 21.81 -20.79
N SER A 17 12.06 22.70 -20.98
CA SER A 17 13.46 22.32 -21.21
C SER A 17 14.22 22.03 -19.92
N ASN A 18 13.81 22.62 -18.79
CA ASN A 18 14.44 22.43 -17.49
C ASN A 18 13.39 22.27 -16.41
N LEU A 19 13.53 21.23 -15.60
CA LEU A 19 12.67 20.94 -14.47
C LEU A 19 13.52 20.55 -13.26
N THR A 20 13.31 21.24 -12.14
CA THR A 20 13.90 20.87 -10.86
C THR A 20 12.86 20.07 -10.07
N VAL A 21 13.27 18.91 -9.57
CA VAL A 21 12.46 18.04 -8.72
C VAL A 21 13.22 17.67 -7.46
N ASN A 22 12.49 17.52 -6.37
CA ASN A 22 13.01 16.91 -5.16
C ASN A 22 12.64 15.43 -5.21
N GLN A 23 13.63 14.57 -5.03
CA GLN A 23 13.42 13.12 -5.03
C GLN A 23 13.71 12.58 -3.63
N HIS A 24 12.75 11.89 -3.06
CA HIS A 24 12.89 11.19 -1.79
C HIS A 24 13.27 9.72 -2.05
N HIS A 25 14.23 9.21 -1.29
CA HIS A 25 14.63 7.82 -1.31
C HIS A 25 14.57 7.26 0.10
N SER A 26 13.87 6.15 0.27
CA SER A 26 13.80 5.42 1.53
C SER A 26 14.51 4.07 1.41
N PHE A 27 15.29 3.70 2.40
CA PHE A 27 15.89 2.39 2.56
C PHE A 27 15.31 1.75 3.81
N VAL A 28 14.68 0.60 3.64
CA VAL A 28 13.96 -0.07 4.71
C VAL A 28 14.57 -1.46 4.91
N GLU A 29 14.92 -1.76 6.15
CA GLU A 29 15.33 -3.11 6.54
C GLU A 29 14.07 -3.98 6.67
N LEU A 30 14.12 -5.19 6.10
CA LEU A 30 13.03 -6.15 6.23
C LEU A 30 12.93 -6.64 7.68
N PRO A 31 11.71 -6.79 8.22
CA PRO A 31 11.54 -7.07 9.65
C PRO A 31 12.06 -8.44 10.09
N ASP A 32 11.86 -9.48 9.28
CA ASP A 32 12.35 -10.85 9.53
C ASP A 32 12.13 -11.76 8.30
N ASP A 33 12.61 -13.03 8.43
CA ASP A 33 12.47 -14.06 7.39
C ASP A 33 11.26 -14.99 7.61
N ASN A 34 10.32 -14.62 8.48
CA ASN A 34 9.21 -15.50 8.88
C ASN A 34 7.96 -15.38 7.98
N TYR A 35 7.96 -14.47 7.02
CA TYR A 35 6.85 -14.35 6.08
C TYR A 35 6.84 -15.53 5.12
N LYS A 36 5.70 -16.21 5.02
CA LYS A 36 5.47 -17.31 4.08
C LYS A 36 4.65 -16.82 2.90
N MET A 37 5.32 -16.64 1.77
CA MET A 37 4.66 -16.29 0.52
C MET A 37 3.63 -17.34 0.11
N ARG A 38 2.50 -16.90 -0.42
CA ARG A 38 1.43 -17.75 -0.90
C ARG A 38 1.36 -17.69 -2.42
N LYS A 39 1.47 -18.85 -3.08
CA LYS A 39 1.40 -18.91 -4.53
C LYS A 39 0.07 -18.36 -5.05
N PHE A 40 0.15 -17.60 -6.12
CA PHE A 40 -1.00 -17.05 -6.80
C PHE A 40 -1.75 -18.14 -7.58
N ASP A 41 -3.08 -18.11 -7.48
CA ASP A 41 -4.00 -18.87 -8.32
C ASP A 41 -4.94 -17.89 -9.03
N PRO A 42 -5.07 -17.93 -10.37
CA PRO A 42 -5.96 -17.02 -11.12
C PRO A 42 -7.41 -17.02 -10.65
N ARG A 43 -7.84 -18.09 -9.97
CA ARG A 43 -9.20 -18.23 -9.43
C ARG A 43 -9.40 -17.51 -8.09
N SER A 44 -8.33 -17.02 -7.47
CA SER A 44 -8.40 -16.42 -6.12
C SER A 44 -9.00 -15.01 -6.10
N GLY A 45 -9.12 -14.35 -7.25
CA GLY A 45 -9.55 -12.95 -7.33
C GLY A 45 -8.53 -11.92 -6.78
N SER A 46 -7.34 -12.38 -6.37
CA SER A 46 -6.25 -11.54 -5.86
C SER A 46 -5.38 -11.03 -7.00
N ASN A 47 -4.65 -9.94 -6.75
CA ASN A 47 -3.60 -9.48 -7.66
C ASN A 47 -2.30 -10.24 -7.41
N PRO A 48 -1.55 -10.61 -8.47
CA PRO A 48 -0.25 -11.25 -8.33
C PRO A 48 0.85 -10.22 -8.07
N PHE A 49 1.76 -10.56 -7.18
CA PHE A 49 3.11 -10.03 -7.15
C PHE A 49 4.02 -10.98 -7.94
N ILE A 50 4.86 -10.42 -8.80
CA ILE A 50 5.69 -11.21 -9.72
C ILE A 50 7.16 -11.01 -9.36
N VAL A 51 7.85 -12.12 -9.13
CA VAL A 51 9.30 -12.18 -8.92
C VAL A 51 9.93 -13.04 -10.02
N TYR A 52 11.08 -12.62 -10.51
CA TYR A 52 11.88 -13.43 -11.43
C TYR A 52 13.03 -14.08 -10.66
N ASP A 53 12.90 -15.37 -10.41
CA ASP A 53 13.90 -16.16 -9.68
C ASP A 53 14.93 -16.73 -10.65
N TYR A 54 16.09 -16.10 -10.73
CA TYR A 54 17.19 -16.52 -11.60
C TYR A 54 17.96 -17.72 -11.06
N SER A 55 17.66 -18.22 -9.88
CA SER A 55 18.20 -19.47 -9.33
C SER A 55 17.45 -20.71 -9.84
N THR A 56 16.30 -20.50 -10.50
CA THR A 56 15.47 -21.57 -11.04
C THR A 56 16.21 -22.34 -12.14
N PRO A 57 16.09 -23.68 -12.19
CA PRO A 57 16.64 -24.50 -13.28
C PRO A 57 16.19 -24.02 -14.66
N ILE A 58 17.06 -24.24 -15.69
CA ILE A 58 16.85 -23.69 -17.04
C ILE A 58 15.55 -24.17 -17.71
N ASP A 59 15.05 -25.33 -17.32
CA ASP A 59 13.81 -25.92 -17.85
C ASP A 59 12.55 -25.41 -17.12
N ASP A 60 12.71 -24.68 -16.01
CA ASP A 60 11.63 -24.14 -15.21
C ASP A 60 11.35 -22.66 -15.52
N LYS A 61 10.15 -22.20 -15.15
CA LYS A 61 9.78 -20.79 -15.34
C LYS A 61 10.47 -19.92 -14.31
N LEU A 62 11.18 -18.90 -14.77
CA LEU A 62 11.77 -17.86 -13.92
C LEU A 62 10.71 -17.07 -13.15
N GLU A 63 9.55 -16.85 -13.78
CA GLU A 63 8.46 -16.06 -13.21
C GLU A 63 7.75 -16.82 -12.11
N GLN A 64 7.83 -16.30 -10.89
CA GLN A 64 7.10 -16.78 -9.73
C GLN A 64 6.00 -15.76 -9.40
N ARG A 65 4.77 -16.23 -9.15
CA ARG A 65 3.62 -15.38 -8.83
C ARG A 65 3.12 -15.69 -7.44
N PHE A 66 2.98 -14.64 -6.64
CA PHE A 66 2.49 -14.71 -5.26
C PHE A 66 1.29 -13.80 -5.06
N ILE A 67 0.48 -14.10 -4.06
CA ILE A 67 -0.66 -13.26 -3.67
C ILE A 67 -0.14 -12.12 -2.80
N VAL A 68 -0.53 -10.89 -3.13
CA VAL A 68 -0.34 -9.73 -2.26
C VAL A 68 -1.28 -9.83 -1.07
N ARG A 69 -0.75 -9.85 0.13
CA ARG A 69 -1.54 -9.94 1.36
C ARG A 69 -0.79 -9.34 2.56
N HIS A 70 -1.54 -8.85 3.51
CA HIS A 70 -1.00 -8.46 4.80
C HIS A 70 -0.56 -9.66 5.64
N ARG A 71 0.50 -9.47 6.42
CA ARG A 71 0.95 -10.43 7.42
C ARG A 71 0.07 -10.30 8.65
N LEU A 72 -1.05 -11.01 8.64
CA LEU A 72 -2.04 -10.94 9.70
C LEU A 72 -2.03 -12.23 10.53
N ASN A 73 -1.39 -12.18 11.69
CA ASN A 73 -1.28 -13.31 12.62
C ASN A 73 -2.18 -13.08 13.83
N LYS A 74 -2.95 -14.10 14.23
CA LYS A 74 -3.78 -14.03 15.42
C LYS A 74 -2.93 -13.98 16.69
N LYS A 75 -3.28 -13.11 17.63
CA LYS A 75 -2.70 -13.06 18.97
C LYS A 75 -3.00 -14.34 19.76
N PHE A 76 -4.18 -14.93 19.54
CA PHE A 76 -4.62 -16.20 20.11
C PHE A 76 -5.07 -17.13 18.98
N PRO A 77 -4.16 -17.95 18.41
CA PRO A 77 -4.44 -18.77 17.23
C PRO A 77 -5.57 -19.76 17.41
N ASP A 78 -5.74 -20.27 18.63
CA ASP A 78 -6.75 -21.29 18.98
C ASP A 78 -8.17 -20.71 19.11
N LYS A 79 -8.32 -19.38 19.11
CA LYS A 79 -9.63 -18.74 19.18
C LYS A 79 -10.22 -18.57 17.77
N GLU A 80 -11.50 -18.83 17.64
CA GLU A 80 -12.24 -18.58 16.41
C GLU A 80 -12.14 -17.11 16.01
N LEU A 81 -12.35 -16.19 16.96
CA LEU A 81 -12.21 -14.76 16.80
C LEU A 81 -11.09 -14.25 17.72
N SER A 82 -10.09 -13.59 17.15
CA SER A 82 -8.93 -13.04 17.88
C SER A 82 -8.47 -11.71 17.28
N GLU A 83 -7.97 -10.82 18.12
CA GLU A 83 -7.19 -9.67 17.67
C GLU A 83 -5.94 -10.16 16.93
N PRO A 84 -5.46 -9.44 15.91
CA PRO A 84 -4.15 -9.68 15.34
C PRO A 84 -3.04 -9.24 16.31
N ILE A 85 -1.83 -9.75 16.10
CA ILE A 85 -0.63 -9.26 16.80
C ILE A 85 -0.39 -7.81 16.41
N GLU A 86 -0.47 -7.51 15.11
CA GLU A 86 -0.36 -6.17 14.53
C GLU A 86 -1.59 -5.91 13.66
N PRO A 87 -2.39 -4.88 13.97
CA PRO A 87 -3.51 -4.50 13.12
C PRO A 87 -3.02 -3.75 11.88
N ILE A 88 -3.80 -3.81 10.82
CA ILE A 88 -3.62 -3.01 9.62
C ILE A 88 -4.14 -1.61 9.91
N ILE A 89 -3.27 -0.60 9.92
CA ILE A 89 -3.66 0.78 10.21
C ILE A 89 -3.39 1.63 8.96
N TYR A 90 -4.41 2.34 8.51
CA TYR A 90 -4.28 3.40 7.51
C TYR A 90 -4.46 4.75 8.19
N TYR A 91 -3.59 5.69 7.85
CA TYR A 91 -3.60 7.03 8.43
C TYR A 91 -4.11 8.05 7.43
N ILE A 92 -5.03 8.88 7.86
CA ILE A 92 -5.53 10.01 7.07
C ILE A 92 -4.64 11.22 7.30
N ASP A 93 -4.26 11.87 6.21
CA ASP A 93 -3.54 13.14 6.21
C ASP A 93 -4.30 14.20 7.06
N ASN A 94 -3.56 14.86 7.93
CA ASN A 94 -4.08 15.94 8.78
C ASN A 94 -4.75 17.08 7.99
N GLY A 95 -4.28 17.33 6.76
CA GLY A 95 -4.84 18.34 5.86
C GLY A 95 -6.18 17.97 5.23
N THR A 96 -6.69 16.75 5.47
CA THR A 96 -7.99 16.33 4.92
C THR A 96 -9.13 17.14 5.56
N PRO A 97 -9.95 17.85 4.76
CA PRO A 97 -11.04 18.69 5.28
C PRO A 97 -12.24 17.84 5.74
N GLU A 98 -13.01 18.39 6.69
CA GLU A 98 -14.36 17.92 6.96
C GLU A 98 -15.33 18.35 5.83
N PRO A 99 -16.34 17.53 5.44
CA PRO A 99 -16.73 16.24 6.04
C PRO A 99 -16.00 15.01 5.42
N VAL A 100 -15.02 15.22 4.55
CA VAL A 100 -14.32 14.12 3.84
C VAL A 100 -13.58 13.23 4.83
N LYS A 101 -12.91 13.82 5.81
CA LYS A 101 -12.18 13.10 6.85
C LYS A 101 -13.09 12.12 7.60
N SER A 102 -14.23 12.60 8.08
CA SER A 102 -15.21 11.76 8.80
C SER A 102 -15.74 10.63 7.93
N ALA A 103 -16.03 10.90 6.66
CA ALA A 103 -16.51 9.88 5.71
C ALA A 103 -15.45 8.82 5.42
N LEU A 104 -14.17 9.19 5.32
CA LEU A 104 -13.07 8.24 5.12
C LEU A 104 -12.88 7.33 6.33
N ILE A 105 -12.98 7.89 7.55
CA ILE A 105 -12.88 7.11 8.79
C ILE A 105 -14.05 6.11 8.87
N GLU A 106 -15.26 6.57 8.65
CA GLU A 106 -16.45 5.72 8.68
C GLU A 106 -16.37 4.61 7.64
N GLY A 107 -16.18 4.98 6.37
CA GLY A 107 -16.15 4.02 5.26
C GLY A 107 -14.99 3.02 5.37
N GLY A 108 -13.82 3.47 5.82
CA GLY A 108 -12.68 2.59 6.04
C GLY A 108 -12.92 1.57 7.14
N ASN A 109 -13.52 1.98 8.24
CA ASN A 109 -13.80 1.07 9.36
C ASN A 109 -14.85 -0.02 9.04
N TRP A 110 -15.60 0.11 7.95
CA TRP A 110 -16.49 -0.97 7.48
C TRP A 110 -15.74 -2.25 7.11
N TRP A 111 -14.47 -2.16 6.75
CA TRP A 111 -13.63 -3.32 6.47
C TRP A 111 -13.49 -4.26 7.67
N ASN A 112 -13.64 -3.76 8.90
CA ASN A 112 -13.61 -4.63 10.09
C ASN A 112 -14.61 -5.78 10.02
N GLN A 113 -15.76 -5.59 9.39
CA GLN A 113 -16.77 -6.65 9.23
C GLN A 113 -16.23 -7.83 8.39
N ALA A 114 -15.44 -7.51 7.34
CA ALA A 114 -14.82 -8.54 6.51
C ALA A 114 -13.74 -9.30 7.29
N PHE A 115 -12.92 -8.57 8.07
CA PHE A 115 -11.89 -9.19 8.91
C PHE A 115 -12.50 -10.02 10.05
N GLU A 116 -13.58 -9.58 10.68
CA GLU A 116 -14.29 -10.34 11.69
C GLU A 116 -14.87 -11.64 11.12
N SER A 117 -15.43 -11.59 9.90
CA SER A 117 -15.90 -12.79 9.19
C SER A 117 -14.76 -13.77 8.88
N ALA A 118 -13.53 -13.29 8.77
CA ALA A 118 -12.33 -14.11 8.63
C ALA A 118 -11.69 -14.53 9.97
N GLY A 119 -12.32 -14.18 11.10
CA GLY A 119 -11.87 -14.53 12.45
C GLY A 119 -10.90 -13.55 13.08
N TYR A 120 -10.82 -12.30 12.59
CA TYR A 120 -9.94 -11.27 13.14
C TYR A 120 -10.74 -10.10 13.68
N LYS A 121 -10.68 -9.87 14.98
CA LYS A 121 -11.32 -8.74 15.65
C LYS A 121 -10.39 -7.53 15.65
N ASP A 122 -10.94 -6.34 15.38
CA ASP A 122 -10.20 -5.07 15.40
C ASP A 122 -8.93 -5.07 14.53
N ALA A 123 -8.97 -5.78 13.41
CA ALA A 123 -7.81 -6.00 12.57
C ALA A 123 -7.50 -4.87 11.59
N PHE A 124 -8.48 -4.03 11.31
CA PHE A 124 -8.33 -2.90 10.38
C PHE A 124 -8.78 -1.61 11.07
N ARG A 125 -7.98 -0.54 10.92
CA ARG A 125 -8.27 0.77 11.51
C ARG A 125 -7.96 1.90 10.55
N ILE A 126 -8.78 2.94 10.62
CA ILE A 126 -8.46 4.23 10.03
C ILE A 126 -8.22 5.21 11.17
N GLU A 127 -7.05 5.82 11.21
CA GLU A 127 -6.63 6.77 12.21
C GLU A 127 -6.17 8.07 11.56
N ILE A 128 -6.01 9.13 12.34
CA ILE A 128 -5.42 10.39 11.86
C ILE A 128 -3.91 10.30 12.04
N LEU A 129 -3.15 10.74 11.03
CA LEU A 129 -1.70 10.74 11.09
C LEU A 129 -1.23 11.58 12.29
N PRO A 130 -0.34 11.05 13.16
CA PRO A 130 0.22 11.83 14.27
C PRO A 130 0.91 13.11 13.78
N GLU A 131 0.77 14.20 14.51
CA GLU A 131 1.29 15.51 14.09
C GLU A 131 2.79 15.54 13.82
N ASN A 132 3.55 14.69 14.52
CA ASN A 132 5.01 14.61 14.38
C ASN A 132 5.45 13.49 13.40
N ALA A 133 4.52 12.79 12.77
CA ALA A 133 4.85 11.74 11.81
C ALA A 133 5.23 12.35 10.46
N ASP A 134 6.28 11.80 9.85
CA ASP A 134 6.66 12.15 8.48
C ASP A 134 5.73 11.39 7.51
N PRO A 135 4.93 12.10 6.67
CA PRO A 135 4.09 11.46 5.67
C PRO A 135 4.85 10.64 4.63
N MET A 136 6.16 10.85 4.51
CA MET A 136 7.04 10.10 3.60
C MET A 136 7.65 8.85 4.25
N ASP A 137 7.37 8.61 5.54
CA ASP A 137 7.84 7.42 6.25
C ASP A 137 7.03 6.21 5.81
N VAL A 138 7.69 5.23 5.20
CA VAL A 138 7.08 3.99 4.66
C VAL A 138 6.36 3.13 5.72
N ARG A 139 6.61 3.36 7.01
CA ARG A 139 5.89 2.68 8.10
C ARG A 139 4.42 3.09 8.23
N TYR A 140 4.02 4.19 7.61
CA TYR A 140 2.65 4.68 7.63
C TYR A 140 1.94 4.38 6.31
N ASN A 141 0.86 3.62 6.35
CA ASN A 141 -0.05 3.51 5.21
C ASN A 141 -0.88 4.79 5.14
N LEU A 142 -0.56 5.68 4.23
CA LEU A 142 -1.13 7.03 4.20
C LEU A 142 -2.25 7.18 3.17
N ILE A 143 -3.40 7.68 3.62
CA ILE A 143 -4.46 8.21 2.76
C ILE A 143 -4.26 9.72 2.67
N GLN A 144 -3.55 10.16 1.63
CA GLN A 144 -3.20 11.56 1.46
C GLN A 144 -4.29 12.35 0.76
N TRP A 145 -4.64 13.50 1.31
CA TRP A 145 -5.52 14.47 0.66
C TRP A 145 -4.72 15.31 -0.34
N ILE A 146 -5.09 15.21 -1.62
CA ILE A 146 -4.48 16.01 -2.68
C ILE A 146 -5.54 16.89 -3.30
N HIS A 147 -5.50 18.20 -3.00
CA HIS A 147 -6.33 19.19 -3.68
C HIS A 147 -5.71 19.52 -5.04
N ARG A 148 -6.42 19.18 -6.11
CA ARG A 148 -5.99 19.50 -7.48
C ARG A 148 -7.12 20.06 -8.30
N SER A 149 -6.80 20.97 -9.22
CA SER A 149 -7.77 21.58 -10.16
C SER A 149 -7.95 20.80 -11.45
N THR A 150 -7.15 19.79 -11.72
CA THR A 150 -7.27 18.96 -12.93
C THR A 150 -8.51 18.07 -12.87
N ARG A 151 -9.27 18.05 -13.96
CA ARG A 151 -10.51 17.28 -14.10
C ARG A 151 -10.41 16.32 -15.28
N GLY A 152 -11.31 15.33 -15.35
CA GLY A 152 -11.50 14.48 -16.52
C GLY A 152 -10.63 13.23 -16.55
N TRP A 153 -9.80 12.97 -15.54
CA TRP A 153 -9.04 11.73 -15.44
C TRP A 153 -8.81 11.31 -13.99
N SER A 154 -8.71 10.02 -13.78
CA SER A 154 -8.24 9.42 -12.55
C SER A 154 -7.12 8.43 -12.87
N TYR A 155 -6.21 8.26 -11.94
CA TYR A 155 -5.09 7.35 -12.07
C TYR A 155 -5.10 6.41 -10.87
N GLY A 156 -5.11 5.11 -11.13
CA GLY A 156 -5.05 4.08 -10.11
C GLY A 156 -3.87 3.16 -10.38
N CYS A 157 -3.04 2.96 -9.39
CA CYS A 157 -1.96 2.00 -9.39
C CYS A 157 -2.01 1.22 -8.07
N LEU A 158 -1.71 -0.06 -8.11
CA LEU A 158 -1.40 -0.80 -6.90
C LEU A 158 0.00 -0.37 -6.46
N LEU A 159 0.06 0.38 -5.36
CA LEU A 159 1.31 0.70 -4.73
C LEU A 159 1.59 -0.39 -3.70
N TYR A 160 2.64 -1.15 -3.93
CA TYR A 160 3.18 -2.06 -2.95
C TYR A 160 3.95 -1.21 -1.93
N THR A 161 3.28 -0.91 -0.82
CA THR A 161 3.86 -0.14 0.28
C THR A 161 4.58 -1.07 1.27
N SER A 162 4.53 -0.80 2.54
CA SER A 162 5.20 -1.57 3.60
C SER A 162 5.02 -3.08 3.54
N ASP A 163 3.94 -3.57 2.92
CA ASP A 163 3.74 -5.00 2.73
C ASP A 163 4.70 -5.63 1.72
N ALA A 164 5.21 -4.86 0.78
CA ALA A 164 6.26 -5.35 -0.11
C ALA A 164 7.56 -5.64 0.67
N ALA A 165 7.81 -4.96 1.78
CA ALA A 165 8.92 -5.24 2.69
C ALA A 165 8.71 -6.55 3.46
N ASP A 166 7.46 -6.94 3.71
CA ASP A 166 7.10 -8.20 4.36
C ASP A 166 6.97 -9.37 3.37
N GLU A 167 7.03 -9.11 2.07
CA GLU A 167 6.76 -10.08 1.00
C GLU A 167 7.99 -10.54 0.21
N VAL A 168 9.17 -9.99 0.52
CA VAL A 168 10.43 -10.36 -0.17
C VAL A 168 11.24 -11.34 0.64
#